data_4e05cc2be5a001d2b381a25fbe04bbf4
#
_entry.id   4e05cc2be5a001d2b381a25fbe04bbf4
#
_cell.length_a   1.000
_cell.length_b   1.000
_cell.length_c   1.000
_cell.angle_alpha   90.00
_cell.angle_beta   90.00
_cell.angle_gamma   90.00
#
_symmetry.space_group_name_H-M   'P 1'
#
loop_
_entity.id
_entity.type
_entity.pdbx_description
1 polymer ?
#
loop_
_entity_poly.entity_id
_entity_poly.type
_entity_poly.pdbx_seq_one_letter_code
_entity_poly.pdbx_strand_id
1 'polypeptide(L)'
;MLDDARIDAIIQQVMTELGQGERQPHQPLPEVDLTRPPAPAPALRHGDNLFSDSDSAANAARRAFEQLSGMPLGLREQMISHMRRAGRENAQLLALEAVNETGMGRYEDKIQKNLLNANKVPGPEILSPKTWTGDNGMTLVEYAPYGVIGAIIPSTNPTSTVLSNAIGMVAAGNAVVFNAHPGAKACSNHTVQLLNEAIVEAGGPPNLVCAVADPTIESAQEIMRHPLVNLLTVTGGVGVVQAAMQSGKRAICAGPGNPPVVVDETADLDQAGRGIVAGGSFDNNVVCIDEKETFAVASIADGLKRSICAHGGYEIDASQLERLMKAIFTKVPPPGQPGGMNHKFIGKNAGVLLAEIGISVGDEIRLVLVDVGPDHPLVVSEQMMPIMPLVRVRNADEGIDLGKKVEHGFRHTAVMYSKNLDNLSRMARVMDCSIFVKNAPSLAGLGDGGEGFCSFTIASPTGEGLTNPISFSRIRRCTLKDAFRIV
;
A
#
# COMPACT_ATOMS: atom_id res chain seq x y z
N MET A 1 21.43 -35.59 40.53
CA MET A 1 22.02 -34.25 40.56
C MET A 1 22.95 -34.15 39.37
N LEU A 2 22.73 -33.19 38.49
CA LEU A 2 23.62 -32.89 37.39
C LEU A 2 24.88 -32.24 37.99
N ASP A 3 26.04 -32.72 37.59
CA ASP A 3 27.36 -32.25 38.00
C ASP A 3 27.58 -30.84 37.39
N ASP A 4 28.17 -29.91 38.17
CA ASP A 4 28.39 -28.51 37.78
C ASP A 4 29.15 -28.42 36.45
N ALA A 5 30.06 -29.33 36.14
CA ALA A 5 30.76 -29.38 34.86
C ALA A 5 29.84 -29.67 33.65
N ARG A 6 28.75 -30.41 33.89
CA ARG A 6 27.74 -30.67 32.86
C ARG A 6 26.80 -29.47 32.64
N ILE A 7 26.53 -28.74 33.72
CA ILE A 7 25.74 -27.48 33.65
C ILE A 7 26.54 -26.43 32.88
N ASP A 8 27.83 -26.25 33.18
CA ASP A 8 28.70 -25.33 32.46
C ASP A 8 28.87 -25.69 30.98
N ALA A 9 28.95 -26.98 30.65
CA ALA A 9 29.01 -27.43 29.25
C ALA A 9 27.71 -27.09 28.48
N ILE A 10 26.55 -27.28 29.11
CA ILE A 10 25.25 -26.95 28.53
C ILE A 10 25.12 -25.42 28.37
N ILE A 11 25.54 -24.63 29.35
CA ILE A 11 25.55 -23.17 29.27
C ILE A 11 26.47 -22.71 28.14
N GLN A 12 27.66 -23.25 28.00
CA GLN A 12 28.58 -22.92 26.92
C GLN A 12 28.02 -23.31 25.55
N GLN A 13 27.35 -24.47 25.44
CA GLN A 13 26.73 -24.90 24.20
C GLN A 13 25.56 -23.96 23.81
N VAL A 14 24.70 -23.59 24.76
CA VAL A 14 23.60 -22.65 24.56
C VAL A 14 24.11 -21.22 24.22
N MET A 15 25.19 -20.79 24.90
CA MET A 15 25.81 -19.49 24.58
C MET A 15 26.47 -19.49 23.19
N THR A 16 27.02 -20.61 22.75
CA THR A 16 27.58 -20.77 21.40
C THR A 16 26.48 -20.81 20.35
N GLU A 17 25.36 -21.47 20.61
CA GLU A 17 24.19 -21.52 19.73
C GLU A 17 23.45 -20.14 19.68
N LEU A 18 23.37 -19.43 20.80
CA LEU A 18 22.82 -18.05 20.84
C LEU A 18 23.80 -17.03 20.25
N GLY A 19 25.11 -17.24 20.35
CA GLY A 19 26.12 -16.39 19.69
C GLY A 19 26.26 -16.65 18.19
N GLN A 20 25.80 -17.78 17.69
CA GLN A 20 25.70 -18.09 16.26
C GLN A 20 24.35 -17.67 15.65
N GLY A 21 23.38 -17.31 16.49
CA GLY A 21 22.21 -16.52 16.10
C GLY A 21 22.61 -15.06 15.90
N GLU A 22 23.61 -14.82 15.06
CA GLU A 22 23.84 -13.48 14.53
C GLU A 22 22.50 -13.00 13.97
N ARG A 23 22.01 -11.86 14.52
CA ARG A 23 21.11 -11.00 13.78
C ARG A 23 21.74 -10.87 12.41
N GLN A 24 21.16 -11.51 11.39
CA GLN A 24 21.59 -11.25 10.02
C GLN A 24 21.60 -9.73 9.88
N PRO A 25 22.77 -9.12 9.64
CA PRO A 25 22.80 -7.72 9.32
C PRO A 25 21.83 -7.58 8.16
N HIS A 26 20.97 -6.54 8.17
CA HIS A 26 20.18 -6.18 7.04
C HIS A 26 21.06 -6.34 5.79
N GLN A 27 20.84 -7.42 5.03
CA GLN A 27 21.49 -7.50 3.73
C GLN A 27 20.98 -6.27 3.00
N PRO A 28 21.88 -5.36 2.57
CA PRO A 28 21.47 -4.30 1.68
C PRO A 28 20.76 -4.99 0.51
N LEU A 29 19.61 -4.45 0.12
CA LEU A 29 18.90 -4.90 -1.08
C LEU A 29 19.94 -5.01 -2.19
N PRO A 30 19.96 -6.10 -3.00
CA PRO A 30 20.92 -6.22 -4.08
C PRO A 30 20.85 -4.94 -4.90
N GLU A 31 22.01 -4.31 -5.13
CA GLU A 31 22.11 -3.13 -5.99
C GLU A 31 21.54 -3.54 -7.36
N VAL A 32 20.35 -2.97 -7.65
CA VAL A 32 19.70 -3.17 -8.93
C VAL A 32 20.40 -2.26 -9.91
N ASP A 33 21.04 -2.81 -10.93
CA ASP A 33 21.65 -2.02 -11.99
C ASP A 33 20.58 -1.30 -12.80
N LEU A 34 20.27 -0.07 -12.39
CA LEU A 34 19.28 0.81 -13.03
C LEU A 34 19.71 1.26 -14.45
N THR A 35 20.95 0.99 -14.86
CA THR A 35 21.48 1.41 -16.17
C THR A 35 21.19 0.42 -17.28
N ARG A 36 20.76 -0.81 -16.95
CA ARG A 36 20.47 -1.85 -17.94
C ARG A 36 18.99 -1.80 -18.32
N PRO A 37 18.64 -1.43 -19.55
CA PRO A 37 17.24 -1.52 -19.98
C PRO A 37 16.73 -2.96 -19.83
N PRO A 38 15.53 -3.17 -19.28
CA PRO A 38 14.94 -4.51 -19.21
C PRO A 38 14.79 -5.09 -20.62
N ALA A 39 14.90 -6.42 -20.72
CA ALA A 39 14.59 -7.12 -21.96
C ALA A 39 13.15 -6.79 -22.39
N PRO A 40 12.86 -6.68 -23.70
CA PRO A 40 11.51 -6.44 -24.17
C PRO A 40 10.59 -7.53 -23.61
N ALA A 41 9.43 -7.09 -23.08
CA ALA A 41 8.42 -7.98 -22.54
C ALA A 41 8.04 -9.05 -23.60
N PRO A 42 7.97 -10.33 -23.23
CA PRO A 42 7.41 -11.32 -24.11
C PRO A 42 5.98 -10.92 -24.45
N ALA A 43 5.57 -11.08 -25.70
CA ALA A 43 4.18 -10.82 -26.10
C ALA A 43 3.27 -11.61 -25.17
N LEU A 44 2.30 -10.91 -24.54
CA LEU A 44 1.31 -11.52 -23.66
C LEU A 44 0.71 -12.74 -24.37
N ARG A 45 1.17 -13.92 -24.02
CA ARG A 45 0.46 -15.14 -24.37
C ARG A 45 -0.76 -15.16 -23.46
N HIS A 46 -1.95 -15.42 -24.01
CA HIS A 46 -3.08 -15.79 -23.17
C HIS A 46 -2.64 -17.01 -22.37
N GLY A 47 -2.11 -16.77 -21.17
CA GLY A 47 -1.75 -17.82 -20.24
C GLY A 47 -3.03 -18.48 -19.73
N ASP A 48 -2.93 -19.72 -19.29
CA ASP A 48 -4.05 -20.53 -18.84
C ASP A 48 -4.87 -19.90 -17.67
N ASN A 49 -4.39 -18.80 -17.07
CA ASN A 49 -5.01 -18.10 -15.92
C ASN A 49 -5.62 -16.72 -16.23
N LEU A 50 -5.70 -16.33 -17.52
CA LEU A 50 -6.46 -15.17 -17.99
C LEU A 50 -7.70 -15.63 -18.73
N PHE A 51 -8.87 -15.24 -18.25
CA PHE A 51 -10.16 -15.70 -18.73
C PHE A 51 -10.92 -14.60 -19.46
N SER A 52 -11.69 -14.97 -20.47
CA SER A 52 -12.51 -14.04 -21.25
C SER A 52 -13.66 -13.43 -20.46
N ASP A 53 -14.10 -14.08 -19.38
CA ASP A 53 -15.27 -13.71 -18.59
C ASP A 53 -15.11 -14.04 -17.11
N SER A 54 -15.95 -13.42 -16.30
CA SER A 54 -15.93 -13.52 -14.83
C SER A 54 -16.32 -14.91 -14.33
N ASP A 55 -17.27 -15.60 -15.01
CA ASP A 55 -17.73 -16.93 -14.61
C ASP A 55 -16.65 -17.99 -14.81
N SER A 56 -15.99 -17.99 -15.96
CA SER A 56 -14.87 -18.89 -16.25
C SER A 56 -13.72 -18.72 -15.27
N ALA A 57 -13.37 -17.45 -14.94
CA ALA A 57 -12.33 -17.12 -13.96
C ALA A 57 -12.72 -17.61 -12.54
N ALA A 58 -13.94 -17.35 -12.09
CA ALA A 58 -14.42 -17.77 -10.77
C ALA A 58 -14.49 -19.29 -10.64
N ASN A 59 -14.92 -20.00 -11.67
CA ASN A 59 -14.94 -21.45 -11.69
C ASN A 59 -13.54 -22.07 -11.67
N ALA A 60 -12.56 -21.49 -12.39
CA ALA A 60 -11.18 -21.93 -12.37
C ALA A 60 -10.55 -21.71 -10.99
N ALA A 61 -10.73 -20.51 -10.40
CA ALA A 61 -10.29 -20.19 -9.05
C ALA A 61 -10.91 -21.12 -7.99
N ARG A 62 -12.19 -21.47 -8.14
CA ARG A 62 -12.88 -22.40 -7.22
C ARG A 62 -12.22 -23.79 -7.26
N ARG A 63 -11.95 -24.33 -8.45
CA ARG A 63 -11.27 -25.63 -8.59
C ARG A 63 -9.86 -25.60 -7.99
N ALA A 64 -9.10 -24.50 -8.24
CA ALA A 64 -7.77 -24.33 -7.66
C ALA A 64 -7.82 -24.27 -6.11
N PHE A 65 -8.79 -23.56 -5.55
CA PHE A 65 -9.02 -23.50 -4.10
C PHE A 65 -9.33 -24.89 -3.51
N GLU A 66 -10.17 -25.68 -4.17
CA GLU A 66 -10.52 -27.05 -3.74
C GLU A 66 -9.30 -27.96 -3.75
N GLN A 67 -8.45 -27.87 -4.77
CA GLN A 67 -7.18 -28.60 -4.84
C GLN A 67 -6.24 -28.18 -3.70
N LEU A 68 -6.02 -26.86 -3.48
CA LEU A 68 -5.18 -26.35 -2.40
C LEU A 68 -5.65 -26.82 -1.02
N SER A 69 -6.98 -26.93 -0.83
CA SER A 69 -7.55 -27.34 0.46
C SER A 69 -7.16 -28.77 0.86
N GLY A 70 -6.80 -29.63 -0.09
CA GLY A 70 -6.30 -30.98 0.13
C GLY A 70 -4.78 -31.10 0.25
N MET A 71 -4.03 -29.99 0.09
CA MET A 71 -2.56 -29.97 0.08
C MET A 71 -1.97 -29.66 1.47
N PRO A 72 -0.71 -30.05 1.75
CA PRO A 72 -0.03 -29.73 3.00
C PRO A 72 0.09 -28.22 3.23
N LEU A 73 -0.06 -27.77 4.49
CA LEU A 73 0.06 -26.35 4.86
C LEU A 73 1.42 -25.74 4.51
N GLY A 74 2.52 -26.49 4.65
CA GLY A 74 3.87 -26.04 4.31
C GLY A 74 4.05 -25.68 2.83
N LEU A 75 3.20 -26.18 1.94
CA LEU A 75 3.22 -25.76 0.53
C LEU A 75 2.92 -24.27 0.35
N ARG A 76 2.12 -23.66 1.25
CA ARG A 76 1.84 -22.22 1.19
C ARG A 76 3.10 -21.39 1.38
N GLU A 77 3.99 -21.77 2.30
CA GLU A 77 5.28 -21.08 2.52
C GLU A 77 6.13 -21.14 1.26
N GLN A 78 6.19 -22.29 0.59
CA GLN A 78 6.93 -22.47 -0.66
C GLN A 78 6.34 -21.59 -1.78
N MET A 79 5.01 -21.60 -1.96
CA MET A 79 4.35 -20.73 -2.94
C MET A 79 4.65 -19.26 -2.67
N ILE A 80 4.51 -18.79 -1.43
CA ILE A 80 4.79 -17.39 -1.07
C ILE A 80 6.26 -17.03 -1.31
N SER A 81 7.19 -17.93 -1.00
CA SER A 81 8.62 -17.72 -1.30
C SER A 81 8.88 -17.53 -2.79
N HIS A 82 8.26 -18.36 -3.65
CA HIS A 82 8.37 -18.27 -5.11
C HIS A 82 7.69 -17.00 -5.65
N MET A 83 6.50 -16.64 -5.15
CA MET A 83 5.82 -15.39 -5.51
C MET A 83 6.66 -14.15 -5.15
N ARG A 84 7.25 -14.13 -3.96
CA ARG A 84 8.16 -13.06 -3.54
C ARG A 84 9.40 -12.97 -4.44
N ARG A 85 9.97 -14.12 -4.83
CA ARG A 85 11.09 -14.18 -5.78
C ARG A 85 10.69 -13.60 -7.13
N ALA A 86 9.59 -14.07 -7.71
CA ALA A 86 9.07 -13.56 -8.97
C ALA A 86 8.83 -12.05 -8.94
N GLY A 87 8.25 -11.54 -7.84
CA GLY A 87 8.05 -10.10 -7.64
C GLY A 87 9.35 -9.30 -7.61
N ARG A 88 10.42 -9.81 -6.97
CA ARG A 88 11.74 -9.16 -6.95
C ARG A 88 12.42 -9.18 -8.32
N GLU A 89 12.46 -10.33 -8.95
CA GLU A 89 13.16 -10.53 -10.24
C GLU A 89 12.52 -9.72 -11.37
N ASN A 90 11.20 -9.48 -11.30
CA ASN A 90 10.46 -8.73 -12.31
C ASN A 90 10.08 -7.30 -11.90
N ALA A 91 10.62 -6.80 -10.77
CA ALA A 91 10.23 -5.48 -10.23
C ALA A 91 10.43 -4.34 -11.24
N GLN A 92 11.52 -4.35 -12.00
CA GLN A 92 11.84 -3.36 -13.03
C GLN A 92 10.91 -3.47 -14.24
N LEU A 93 10.69 -4.69 -14.75
CA LEU A 93 9.82 -4.93 -15.90
C LEU A 93 8.39 -4.46 -15.60
N LEU A 94 7.84 -4.88 -14.46
CA LEU A 94 6.50 -4.49 -14.02
C LEU A 94 6.37 -2.98 -13.80
N ALA A 95 7.42 -2.31 -13.30
CA ALA A 95 7.45 -0.87 -13.15
C ALA A 95 7.40 -0.16 -14.51
N LEU A 96 8.20 -0.63 -15.48
CA LEU A 96 8.24 -0.07 -16.83
C LEU A 96 6.88 -0.23 -17.54
N GLU A 97 6.28 -1.41 -17.46
CA GLU A 97 4.96 -1.69 -18.02
C GLU A 97 3.89 -0.79 -17.41
N ALA A 98 3.89 -0.64 -16.08
CA ALA A 98 2.92 0.20 -15.39
C ALA A 98 3.05 1.69 -15.78
N VAL A 99 4.27 2.23 -15.90
CA VAL A 99 4.48 3.61 -16.38
C VAL A 99 4.02 3.77 -17.82
N ASN A 100 4.41 2.84 -18.69
CA ASN A 100 4.09 2.93 -20.13
C ASN A 100 2.58 2.83 -20.38
N GLU A 101 1.89 1.94 -19.69
CA GLU A 101 0.45 1.73 -19.88
C GLU A 101 -0.37 2.86 -19.26
N THR A 102 -0.07 3.24 -18.03
CA THR A 102 -0.89 4.23 -17.29
C THR A 102 -0.48 5.65 -17.56
N GLY A 103 0.77 5.88 -17.95
CA GLY A 103 1.35 7.21 -18.08
C GLY A 103 1.50 7.95 -16.75
N MET A 104 1.37 7.26 -15.61
CA MET A 104 1.40 7.82 -14.25
C MET A 104 2.60 7.34 -13.45
N GLY A 105 3.13 8.24 -12.62
CA GLY A 105 4.18 7.94 -11.65
C GLY A 105 5.58 7.95 -12.25
N ARG A 106 6.52 7.42 -11.49
CA ARG A 106 7.96 7.36 -11.84
C ARG A 106 8.45 5.93 -11.83
N TYR A 107 9.30 5.61 -12.79
CA TYR A 107 9.84 4.27 -12.97
C TYR A 107 10.56 3.76 -11.72
N GLU A 108 11.48 4.57 -11.17
CA GLU A 108 12.29 4.22 -10.00
C GLU A 108 11.42 3.99 -8.76
N ASP A 109 10.43 4.86 -8.53
CA ASP A 109 9.51 4.77 -7.40
C ASP A 109 8.59 3.54 -7.54
N LYS A 110 8.19 3.17 -8.77
CA LYS A 110 7.42 1.94 -9.02
C LYS A 110 8.24 0.68 -8.79
N ILE A 111 9.54 0.68 -9.11
CA ILE A 111 10.45 -0.42 -8.76
C ILE A 111 10.48 -0.58 -7.23
N GLN A 112 10.68 0.53 -6.51
CA GLN A 112 10.70 0.52 -5.04
C GLN A 112 9.39 -0.04 -4.47
N LYS A 113 8.22 0.36 -5.00
CA LYS A 113 6.92 -0.19 -4.59
C LYS A 113 6.81 -1.70 -4.82
N ASN A 114 7.22 -2.19 -5.98
CA ASN A 114 7.18 -3.62 -6.30
C ASN A 114 8.09 -4.42 -5.36
N LEU A 115 9.33 -3.93 -5.13
CA LEU A 115 10.28 -4.54 -4.19
C LEU A 115 9.78 -4.51 -2.75
N LEU A 116 9.17 -3.40 -2.31
CA LEU A 116 8.61 -3.27 -0.97
C LEU A 116 7.52 -4.33 -0.74
N ASN A 117 6.61 -4.51 -1.70
CA ASN A 117 5.56 -5.52 -1.60
C ASN A 117 6.14 -6.95 -1.63
N ALA A 118 7.06 -7.25 -2.54
CA ALA A 118 7.68 -8.56 -2.63
C ALA A 118 8.44 -8.95 -1.36
N ASN A 119 8.99 -7.98 -0.63
CA ASN A 119 9.81 -8.23 0.56
C ASN A 119 9.05 -8.13 1.88
N LYS A 120 8.05 -7.24 1.99
CA LYS A 120 7.45 -6.88 3.28
C LYS A 120 5.96 -7.22 3.42
N VAL A 121 5.28 -7.71 2.37
CA VAL A 121 3.92 -8.26 2.56
C VAL A 121 4.01 -9.55 3.35
N PRO A 122 3.24 -9.70 4.47
CA PRO A 122 3.30 -10.90 5.29
C PRO A 122 2.82 -12.16 4.56
N GLY A 123 3.39 -13.28 4.92
CA GLY A 123 2.99 -14.61 4.48
C GLY A 123 2.26 -15.40 5.57
N PRO A 124 2.30 -16.75 5.50
CA PRO A 124 1.62 -17.64 6.45
C PRO A 124 2.15 -17.50 7.89
N GLU A 125 3.34 -16.96 8.08
CA GLU A 125 4.02 -16.83 9.39
C GLU A 125 3.21 -16.05 10.43
N ILE A 126 2.28 -15.19 10.01
CA ILE A 126 1.44 -14.41 10.95
C ILE A 126 0.14 -15.14 11.33
N LEU A 127 -0.15 -16.28 10.74
CA LEU A 127 -1.39 -17.05 10.95
C LEU A 127 -1.25 -18.07 12.09
N SER A 128 -0.51 -17.72 13.14
CA SER A 128 -0.29 -18.59 14.28
C SER A 128 -1.60 -18.94 15.00
N PRO A 129 -1.87 -20.24 15.28
CA PRO A 129 -3.05 -20.65 16.02
C PRO A 129 -2.99 -20.19 17.47
N LYS A 130 -4.16 -20.04 18.10
CA LYS A 130 -4.28 -19.74 19.53
C LYS A 130 -4.94 -20.91 20.25
N THR A 131 -4.37 -21.27 21.40
CA THR A 131 -4.87 -22.39 22.20
C THR A 131 -5.10 -21.95 23.64
N TRP A 132 -6.22 -22.35 24.21
CA TRP A 132 -6.53 -22.24 25.65
C TRP A 132 -6.71 -23.63 26.20
N THR A 133 -6.05 -23.96 27.30
CA THR A 133 -6.17 -25.23 28.01
C THR A 133 -6.50 -24.97 29.48
N GLY A 134 -7.21 -25.93 30.13
CA GLY A 134 -7.59 -25.85 31.55
C GLY A 134 -8.36 -27.06 31.99
N ASP A 135 -8.98 -26.98 33.19
CA ASP A 135 -9.71 -28.09 33.81
C ASP A 135 -10.89 -28.56 32.97
N ASN A 136 -11.42 -27.73 32.13
CA ASN A 136 -12.60 -28.03 31.29
C ASN A 136 -12.23 -28.44 29.85
N GLY A 137 -10.95 -28.76 29.56
CA GLY A 137 -10.47 -29.22 28.26
C GLY A 137 -9.63 -28.21 27.51
N MET A 138 -9.73 -28.19 26.15
CA MET A 138 -8.93 -27.33 25.27
C MET A 138 -9.82 -26.65 24.22
N THR A 139 -9.49 -25.43 23.90
CA THR A 139 -10.04 -24.73 22.72
C THR A 139 -8.89 -24.30 21.81
N LEU A 140 -8.96 -24.71 20.55
CA LEU A 140 -8.07 -24.27 19.47
C LEU A 140 -8.80 -23.27 18.59
N VAL A 141 -8.11 -22.18 18.24
CA VAL A 141 -8.58 -21.20 17.25
C VAL A 141 -7.56 -21.11 16.12
N GLU A 142 -8.04 -21.30 14.90
CA GLU A 142 -7.24 -21.23 13.69
C GLU A 142 -7.85 -20.26 12.68
N TYR A 143 -7.03 -19.80 11.74
CA TYR A 143 -7.42 -18.96 10.62
C TYR A 143 -7.73 -19.85 9.41
N ALA A 144 -8.93 -19.72 8.86
CA ALA A 144 -9.39 -20.48 7.72
C ALA A 144 -9.66 -19.56 6.51
N PRO A 145 -9.45 -20.02 5.26
CA PRO A 145 -9.75 -19.23 4.07
C PRO A 145 -11.24 -18.93 3.91
N TYR A 146 -11.54 -17.87 3.18
CA TYR A 146 -12.88 -17.59 2.65
C TYR A 146 -13.24 -18.50 1.49
N GLY A 147 -12.25 -18.82 0.64
CA GLY A 147 -12.42 -19.58 -0.60
C GLY A 147 -11.96 -18.79 -1.79
N VAL A 148 -12.87 -18.29 -2.62
CA VAL A 148 -12.54 -17.40 -3.73
C VAL A 148 -12.74 -15.95 -3.31
N ILE A 149 -11.72 -15.11 -3.55
CA ILE A 149 -11.76 -13.66 -3.34
C ILE A 149 -11.83 -12.96 -4.69
N GLY A 150 -12.76 -12.02 -4.84
CA GLY A 150 -12.80 -11.09 -5.98
C GLY A 150 -12.03 -9.82 -5.64
N ALA A 151 -10.99 -9.50 -6.41
CA ALA A 151 -10.11 -8.37 -6.15
C ALA A 151 -10.18 -7.32 -7.27
N ILE A 152 -10.64 -6.12 -6.96
CA ILE A 152 -10.70 -4.99 -7.90
C ILE A 152 -9.49 -4.09 -7.68
N ILE A 153 -8.72 -3.85 -8.77
CA ILE A 153 -7.40 -3.24 -8.73
C ILE A 153 -7.41 -1.84 -9.37
N PRO A 154 -6.76 -0.82 -8.77
CA PRO A 154 -6.71 0.53 -9.30
C PRO A 154 -5.69 0.69 -10.43
N SER A 155 -5.77 1.78 -11.18
CA SER A 155 -4.76 2.16 -12.18
C SER A 155 -3.52 2.86 -11.60
N THR A 156 -3.61 3.42 -10.40
CA THR A 156 -2.52 4.17 -9.77
C THR A 156 -1.38 3.30 -9.28
N ASN A 157 -1.71 2.10 -8.76
CA ASN A 157 -0.75 1.15 -8.17
C ASN A 157 -1.01 -0.28 -8.67
N PRO A 158 -1.07 -0.53 -9.99
CA PRO A 158 -1.62 -1.78 -10.53
C PRO A 158 -0.79 -3.00 -10.11
N THR A 159 0.50 -3.03 -10.42
CA THR A 159 1.39 -4.17 -10.16
C THR A 159 1.62 -4.40 -8.67
N SER A 160 1.86 -3.32 -7.91
CA SER A 160 2.08 -3.37 -6.46
C SER A 160 0.86 -3.90 -5.71
N THR A 161 -0.37 -3.50 -6.11
CA THR A 161 -1.61 -3.97 -5.48
C THR A 161 -1.87 -5.44 -5.80
N VAL A 162 -1.59 -5.88 -7.03
CA VAL A 162 -1.67 -7.32 -7.39
C VAL A 162 -0.68 -8.13 -6.55
N LEU A 163 0.60 -7.70 -6.45
CA LEU A 163 1.61 -8.36 -5.62
C LEU A 163 1.17 -8.46 -4.15
N SER A 164 0.75 -7.35 -3.58
CA SER A 164 0.31 -7.26 -2.18
C SER A 164 -0.85 -8.21 -1.90
N ASN A 165 -1.91 -8.12 -2.70
CA ASN A 165 -3.13 -8.87 -2.49
C ASN A 165 -2.93 -10.36 -2.76
N ALA A 166 -2.23 -10.73 -3.84
CA ALA A 166 -1.98 -12.13 -4.16
C ALA A 166 -1.18 -12.83 -3.06
N ILE A 167 -0.08 -12.21 -2.59
CA ILE A 167 0.73 -12.77 -1.50
C ILE A 167 -0.12 -12.96 -0.23
N GLY A 168 -0.83 -11.92 0.22
CA GLY A 168 -1.63 -11.99 1.45
C GLY A 168 -2.80 -12.97 1.37
N MET A 169 -3.48 -13.03 0.23
CA MET A 169 -4.66 -13.88 0.02
C MET A 169 -4.30 -15.36 -0.14
N VAL A 170 -3.23 -15.66 -0.90
CA VAL A 170 -2.71 -17.04 -1.06
C VAL A 170 -2.12 -17.54 0.25
N ALA A 171 -1.40 -16.69 0.99
CA ALA A 171 -0.90 -17.03 2.33
C ALA A 171 -2.03 -17.47 3.27
N ALA A 172 -3.18 -16.80 3.19
CA ALA A 172 -4.40 -17.17 3.93
C ALA A 172 -5.11 -18.42 3.37
N GLY A 173 -4.64 -18.98 2.25
CA GLY A 173 -5.19 -20.19 1.63
C GLY A 173 -6.37 -19.94 0.69
N ASN A 174 -6.58 -18.73 0.20
CA ASN A 174 -7.63 -18.40 -0.76
C ASN A 174 -7.14 -18.52 -2.20
N ALA A 175 -8.08 -18.68 -3.14
CA ALA A 175 -7.91 -18.35 -4.54
C ALA A 175 -8.40 -16.93 -4.83
N VAL A 176 -7.87 -16.29 -5.88
CA VAL A 176 -8.16 -14.89 -6.20
C VAL A 176 -8.50 -14.72 -7.67
N VAL A 177 -9.60 -14.00 -7.93
CA VAL A 177 -9.96 -13.50 -9.27
C VAL A 177 -9.74 -11.99 -9.30
N PHE A 178 -8.77 -11.54 -10.07
CA PHE A 178 -8.46 -10.13 -10.27
C PHE A 178 -9.30 -9.53 -11.40
N ASN A 179 -9.77 -8.31 -11.18
CA ASN A 179 -10.34 -7.43 -12.20
C ASN A 179 -9.59 -6.10 -12.14
N ALA A 180 -8.67 -5.91 -13.06
CA ALA A 180 -7.86 -4.70 -13.13
C ALA A 180 -8.68 -3.50 -13.62
N HIS A 181 -8.18 -2.29 -13.33
CA HIS A 181 -8.70 -1.10 -14.02
C HIS A 181 -8.42 -1.20 -15.53
N PRO A 182 -9.37 -0.89 -16.42
CA PRO A 182 -9.16 -1.00 -17.89
C PRO A 182 -7.91 -0.30 -18.41
N GLY A 183 -7.54 0.85 -17.82
CA GLY A 183 -6.33 1.61 -18.17
C GLY A 183 -5.02 1.08 -17.57
N ALA A 184 -5.03 -0.09 -16.95
CA ALA A 184 -3.85 -0.75 -16.36
C ALA A 184 -3.96 -2.29 -16.47
N LYS A 185 -4.70 -2.78 -17.47
CA LYS A 185 -5.02 -4.20 -17.60
C LYS A 185 -3.80 -5.04 -17.98
N ALA A 186 -2.94 -4.54 -18.86
CA ALA A 186 -1.82 -5.32 -19.37
C ALA A 186 -0.78 -5.58 -18.28
N CYS A 187 -0.30 -4.56 -17.56
CA CYS A 187 0.67 -4.71 -16.50
C CYS A 187 0.10 -5.48 -15.28
N SER A 188 -1.19 -5.29 -14.96
CA SER A 188 -1.86 -6.06 -13.90
C SER A 188 -1.97 -7.54 -14.26
N ASN A 189 -2.44 -7.86 -15.46
CA ASN A 189 -2.61 -9.22 -15.93
C ASN A 189 -1.27 -9.95 -16.08
N HIS A 190 -0.23 -9.26 -16.55
CA HIS A 190 1.12 -9.83 -16.58
C HIS A 190 1.63 -10.15 -15.15
N THR A 191 1.39 -9.28 -14.18
CA THR A 191 1.72 -9.56 -12.78
C THR A 191 0.99 -10.82 -12.27
N VAL A 192 -0.30 -10.96 -12.60
CA VAL A 192 -1.11 -12.15 -12.25
C VAL A 192 -0.53 -13.42 -12.89
N GLN A 193 -0.10 -13.37 -14.15
CA GLN A 193 0.53 -14.50 -14.83
C GLN A 193 1.83 -14.92 -14.16
N LEU A 194 2.75 -13.99 -13.92
CA LEU A 194 4.03 -14.25 -13.24
C LEU A 194 3.83 -14.90 -11.85
N LEU A 195 2.84 -14.43 -11.11
CA LEU A 195 2.55 -15.00 -9.78
C LEU A 195 1.92 -16.39 -9.86
N ASN A 196 1.07 -16.64 -10.85
CA ASN A 196 0.52 -17.98 -11.07
C ASN A 196 1.60 -18.99 -11.51
N GLU A 197 2.50 -18.57 -12.40
CA GLU A 197 3.66 -19.38 -12.79
C GLU A 197 4.54 -19.73 -11.58
N ALA A 198 4.81 -18.77 -10.70
CA ALA A 198 5.56 -18.97 -9.48
C ALA A 198 4.87 -19.95 -8.51
N ILE A 199 3.54 -19.91 -8.42
CA ILE A 199 2.75 -20.85 -7.62
C ILE A 199 2.87 -22.27 -8.18
N VAL A 200 2.72 -22.42 -9.51
CA VAL A 200 2.83 -23.74 -10.20
C VAL A 200 4.24 -24.30 -10.07
N GLU A 201 5.27 -23.47 -10.22
CA GLU A 201 6.68 -23.87 -10.02
C GLU A 201 6.94 -24.39 -8.60
N ALA A 202 6.27 -23.81 -7.60
CA ALA A 202 6.33 -24.28 -6.22
C ALA A 202 5.53 -25.58 -5.94
N GLY A 203 4.82 -26.12 -6.95
CA GLY A 203 3.94 -27.27 -6.83
C GLY A 203 2.51 -26.97 -6.42
N GLY A 204 2.12 -25.70 -6.42
CA GLY A 204 0.75 -25.27 -6.15
C GLY A 204 -0.19 -25.45 -7.34
N PRO A 205 -1.53 -25.39 -7.13
CA PRO A 205 -2.48 -25.58 -8.20
C PRO A 205 -2.49 -24.39 -9.17
N PRO A 206 -2.62 -24.63 -10.50
CA PRO A 206 -2.81 -23.56 -11.46
C PRO A 206 -4.14 -22.84 -11.22
N ASN A 207 -4.21 -21.57 -11.61
CA ASN A 207 -5.37 -20.68 -11.47
C ASN A 207 -5.74 -20.33 -10.02
N LEU A 208 -4.82 -20.53 -9.06
CA LEU A 208 -5.01 -20.05 -7.70
C LEU A 208 -5.04 -18.51 -7.67
N VAL A 209 -4.30 -17.88 -8.59
CA VAL A 209 -4.31 -16.46 -8.90
C VAL A 209 -4.64 -16.32 -10.37
N CYS A 210 -5.79 -15.74 -10.70
CA CYS A 210 -6.24 -15.57 -12.08
C CYS A 210 -6.92 -14.21 -12.28
N ALA A 211 -7.20 -13.84 -13.53
CA ALA A 211 -7.83 -12.57 -13.86
C ALA A 211 -8.79 -12.65 -15.05
N VAL A 212 -9.65 -11.61 -15.15
CA VAL A 212 -10.38 -11.32 -16.39
C VAL A 212 -9.40 -10.68 -17.39
N ALA A 213 -9.29 -11.23 -18.59
CA ALA A 213 -8.34 -10.79 -19.61
C ALA A 213 -8.60 -9.37 -20.09
N ASP A 214 -9.88 -9.05 -20.35
CA ASP A 214 -10.36 -7.74 -20.77
C ASP A 214 -11.33 -7.18 -19.72
N PRO A 215 -10.80 -6.62 -18.60
CA PRO A 215 -11.62 -6.15 -17.51
C PRO A 215 -12.40 -4.88 -17.88
N THR A 216 -13.66 -4.83 -17.45
CA THR A 216 -14.57 -3.70 -17.61
C THR A 216 -15.25 -3.37 -16.29
N ILE A 217 -16.07 -2.31 -16.26
CA ILE A 217 -16.93 -1.99 -15.11
C ILE A 217 -17.96 -3.11 -14.90
N GLU A 218 -18.50 -3.65 -15.99
CA GLU A 218 -19.48 -4.73 -15.99
C GLU A 218 -18.87 -6.01 -15.39
N SER A 219 -17.67 -6.42 -15.83
CA SER A 219 -16.99 -7.60 -15.25
C SER A 219 -16.66 -7.43 -13.77
N ALA A 220 -16.31 -6.20 -13.33
CA ALA A 220 -16.15 -5.90 -11.90
C ALA A 220 -17.44 -6.11 -11.12
N GLN A 221 -18.59 -5.64 -11.66
CA GLN A 221 -19.90 -5.81 -11.04
C GLN A 221 -20.35 -7.29 -11.03
N GLU A 222 -20.04 -8.04 -12.07
CA GLU A 222 -20.28 -9.49 -12.13
C GLU A 222 -19.48 -10.21 -11.03
N ILE A 223 -18.19 -9.96 -10.88
CA ILE A 223 -17.35 -10.52 -9.80
C ILE A 223 -17.93 -10.15 -8.43
N MET A 224 -18.35 -8.91 -8.23
CA MET A 224 -18.94 -8.47 -6.96
C MET A 224 -20.20 -9.26 -6.59
N ARG A 225 -20.97 -9.74 -7.58
CA ARG A 225 -22.22 -10.50 -7.37
C ARG A 225 -22.05 -12.00 -7.54
N HIS A 226 -20.92 -12.48 -8.05
CA HIS A 226 -20.71 -13.86 -8.45
C HIS A 226 -20.88 -14.84 -7.27
N PRO A 227 -21.70 -15.91 -7.37
CA PRO A 227 -22.02 -16.77 -6.23
C PRO A 227 -20.81 -17.52 -5.66
N LEU A 228 -19.79 -17.83 -6.44
CA LEU A 228 -18.56 -18.49 -5.98
C LEU A 228 -17.59 -17.54 -5.28
N VAL A 229 -17.74 -16.22 -5.41
CA VAL A 229 -16.91 -15.21 -4.72
C VAL A 229 -17.46 -15.00 -3.31
N ASN A 230 -16.62 -15.26 -2.31
CA ASN A 230 -17.02 -15.26 -0.90
C ASN A 230 -16.58 -13.99 -0.13
N LEU A 231 -15.57 -13.29 -0.65
CA LEU A 231 -15.04 -12.05 -0.11
C LEU A 231 -14.68 -11.12 -1.27
N LEU A 232 -14.94 -9.83 -1.10
CA LEU A 232 -14.46 -8.79 -2.02
C LEU A 232 -13.30 -8.04 -1.39
N THR A 233 -12.31 -7.70 -2.20
CA THR A 233 -11.25 -6.75 -1.86
C THR A 233 -11.21 -5.69 -2.94
N VAL A 234 -11.43 -4.44 -2.57
CA VAL A 234 -11.58 -3.35 -3.53
C VAL A 234 -10.64 -2.22 -3.16
N THR A 235 -9.77 -1.86 -4.09
CA THR A 235 -8.91 -0.67 -3.96
C THR A 235 -9.25 0.28 -5.10
N GLY A 236 -9.75 1.47 -4.76
CA GLY A 236 -10.14 2.44 -5.78
C GLY A 236 -10.94 3.62 -5.24
N GLY A 237 -11.49 4.43 -6.14
CA GLY A 237 -12.24 5.62 -5.79
C GLY A 237 -13.58 5.33 -5.09
N VAL A 238 -14.22 6.39 -4.60
CA VAL A 238 -15.45 6.34 -3.80
C VAL A 238 -16.55 5.50 -4.47
N GLY A 239 -16.73 5.61 -5.78
CA GLY A 239 -17.83 4.92 -6.49
C GLY A 239 -17.70 3.39 -6.46
N VAL A 240 -16.50 2.85 -6.72
CA VAL A 240 -16.28 1.40 -6.72
C VAL A 240 -16.32 0.83 -5.29
N VAL A 241 -15.85 1.59 -4.31
CA VAL A 241 -15.92 1.23 -2.89
C VAL A 241 -17.39 1.14 -2.44
N GLN A 242 -18.22 2.13 -2.79
CA GLN A 242 -19.65 2.11 -2.48
C GLN A 242 -20.36 0.94 -3.14
N ALA A 243 -20.05 0.65 -4.41
CA ALA A 243 -20.63 -0.50 -5.13
C ALA A 243 -20.30 -1.83 -4.42
N ALA A 244 -19.06 -2.00 -3.97
CA ALA A 244 -18.65 -3.18 -3.22
C ALA A 244 -19.36 -3.31 -1.86
N MET A 245 -19.46 -2.22 -1.10
CA MET A 245 -20.16 -2.21 0.19
C MET A 245 -21.66 -2.49 0.06
N GLN A 246 -22.26 -2.14 -1.08
CA GLN A 246 -23.68 -2.39 -1.39
C GLN A 246 -23.93 -3.74 -2.05
N SER A 247 -22.90 -4.52 -2.36
CA SER A 247 -23.03 -5.81 -3.07
C SER A 247 -23.74 -6.91 -2.28
N GLY A 248 -23.95 -6.74 -0.98
CA GLY A 248 -24.48 -7.76 -0.08
C GLY A 248 -23.45 -8.79 0.37
N LYS A 249 -22.20 -8.69 -0.07
CA LYS A 249 -21.08 -9.54 0.36
C LYS A 249 -20.20 -8.83 1.39
N ARG A 250 -19.42 -9.62 2.13
CA ARG A 250 -18.32 -9.04 2.90
C ARG A 250 -17.32 -8.40 1.93
N ALA A 251 -16.99 -7.14 2.17
CA ALA A 251 -16.03 -6.38 1.40
C ALA A 251 -14.97 -5.76 2.31
N ILE A 252 -13.72 -5.83 1.87
CA ILE A 252 -12.57 -5.11 2.43
C ILE A 252 -12.24 -4.03 1.42
N CYS A 253 -12.41 -2.76 1.81
CA CYS A 253 -12.37 -1.65 0.88
C CYS A 253 -11.30 -0.63 1.28
N ALA A 254 -10.40 -0.34 0.34
CA ALA A 254 -9.43 0.75 0.40
C ALA A 254 -9.92 1.90 -0.51
N GLY A 255 -10.15 3.05 0.10
CA GLY A 255 -10.68 4.25 -0.55
C GLY A 255 -9.61 5.31 -0.82
N PRO A 256 -10.02 6.53 -1.18
CA PRO A 256 -9.15 7.68 -1.36
C PRO A 256 -8.52 8.12 -0.02
N GLY A 257 -7.47 8.94 -0.10
CA GLY A 257 -6.83 9.58 1.03
C GLY A 257 -6.50 11.05 0.74
N ASN A 258 -6.55 11.89 1.76
CA ASN A 258 -6.00 13.25 1.73
C ASN A 258 -5.12 13.43 2.96
N PRO A 259 -3.88 12.85 2.98
CA PRO A 259 -3.03 12.78 4.15
C PRO A 259 -2.39 14.12 4.54
N PRO A 260 -2.76 14.74 5.68
CA PRO A 260 -2.16 15.98 6.13
C PRO A 260 -0.81 15.75 6.83
N VAL A 261 0.07 16.72 6.65
CA VAL A 261 1.30 16.89 7.43
C VAL A 261 1.16 18.05 8.39
N VAL A 262 1.50 17.85 9.66
CA VAL A 262 1.62 18.95 10.63
C VAL A 262 3.07 19.10 11.07
N VAL A 263 3.61 20.32 11.01
CA VAL A 263 4.97 20.65 11.42
C VAL A 263 4.90 21.74 12.50
N ASP A 264 5.30 21.39 13.71
CA ASP A 264 5.32 22.34 14.81
C ASP A 264 6.72 22.99 15.02
N GLU A 265 6.78 23.96 15.93
CA GLU A 265 7.98 24.73 16.21
C GLU A 265 9.13 23.93 16.81
N THR A 266 8.88 22.70 17.27
CA THR A 266 9.89 21.80 17.84
C THR A 266 10.54 20.88 16.81
N ALA A 267 10.01 20.86 15.59
CA ALA A 267 10.45 19.97 14.52
C ALA A 267 11.90 20.24 14.09
N ASP A 268 12.57 19.20 13.64
CA ASP A 268 13.80 19.34 12.87
C ASP A 268 13.40 19.70 11.43
N LEU A 269 13.69 20.94 11.02
CA LEU A 269 13.23 21.46 9.74
C LEU A 269 13.93 20.82 8.55
N ASP A 270 15.19 20.39 8.69
CA ASP A 270 15.89 19.69 7.61
C ASP A 270 15.24 18.30 7.40
N GLN A 271 15.03 17.56 8.48
CA GLN A 271 14.34 16.27 8.43
C GLN A 271 12.93 16.41 7.88
N ALA A 272 12.17 17.42 8.33
CA ALA A 272 10.80 17.65 7.86
C ALA A 272 10.77 18.01 6.37
N GLY A 273 11.61 18.92 5.90
CA GLY A 273 11.67 19.32 4.49
C GLY A 273 12.03 18.17 3.57
N ARG A 274 13.07 17.40 3.92
CA ARG A 274 13.46 16.20 3.18
C ARG A 274 12.35 15.16 3.15
N GLY A 275 11.69 14.91 4.30
CA GLY A 275 10.63 13.93 4.40
C GLY A 275 9.37 14.33 3.63
N ILE A 276 8.97 15.61 3.66
CA ILE A 276 7.83 16.14 2.91
C ILE A 276 8.08 16.03 1.39
N VAL A 277 9.30 16.32 0.91
CA VAL A 277 9.63 16.12 -0.51
C VAL A 277 9.57 14.65 -0.86
N ALA A 278 10.19 13.78 -0.05
CA ALA A 278 10.22 12.35 -0.32
C ALA A 278 8.81 11.73 -0.37
N GLY A 279 7.94 12.02 0.61
CA GLY A 279 6.60 11.47 0.68
C GLY A 279 5.62 12.16 -0.28
N GLY A 280 5.63 13.50 -0.34
CA GLY A 280 4.72 14.27 -1.21
C GLY A 280 5.02 14.16 -2.72
N SER A 281 6.19 13.64 -3.11
CA SER A 281 6.55 13.43 -4.51
C SER A 281 6.74 11.96 -4.90
N PHE A 282 6.60 11.03 -3.96
CA PHE A 282 6.77 9.61 -4.26
C PHE A 282 5.78 9.15 -5.32
N ASP A 283 6.29 8.48 -6.34
CA ASP A 283 5.54 8.05 -7.52
C ASP A 283 4.64 9.17 -8.10
N ASN A 284 5.10 10.42 -8.04
CA ASN A 284 4.37 11.62 -8.41
C ASN A 284 3.05 11.80 -7.65
N ASN A 285 3.03 11.42 -6.37
CA ASN A 285 1.89 11.60 -5.47
C ASN A 285 0.63 10.79 -5.84
N VAL A 286 0.79 9.65 -6.55
CA VAL A 286 -0.36 8.78 -6.91
C VAL A 286 -0.65 7.70 -5.88
N VAL A 287 0.17 7.56 -4.85
CA VAL A 287 -0.13 6.63 -3.75
C VAL A 287 -1.03 7.32 -2.73
N CYS A 288 -2.05 6.61 -2.28
CA CYS A 288 -3.07 7.18 -1.38
C CYS A 288 -2.56 7.59 0.00
N ILE A 289 -1.35 7.15 0.39
CA ILE A 289 -0.68 7.55 1.64
C ILE A 289 0.17 8.80 1.50
N ASP A 290 0.50 9.22 0.26
CA ASP A 290 1.40 10.32 0.02
C ASP A 290 0.86 11.63 0.61
N GLU A 291 1.73 12.44 1.18
CA GLU A 291 1.41 13.71 1.79
C GLU A 291 0.79 14.66 0.76
N LYS A 292 -0.37 15.21 1.06
CA LYS A 292 -1.13 16.08 0.14
C LYS A 292 -1.05 17.57 0.49
N GLU A 293 -1.00 17.90 1.78
CA GLU A 293 -0.92 19.28 2.27
C GLU A 293 -0.10 19.35 3.57
N THR A 294 0.51 20.51 3.81
CA THR A 294 1.33 20.77 4.99
C THR A 294 0.79 21.95 5.79
N PHE A 295 0.50 21.72 7.08
CA PHE A 295 0.18 22.74 8.06
C PHE A 295 1.42 23.05 8.90
N ALA A 296 2.04 24.21 8.69
CA ALA A 296 3.25 24.62 9.39
C ALA A 296 2.97 25.77 10.35
N VAL A 297 3.46 25.66 11.59
CA VAL A 297 3.39 26.78 12.53
C VAL A 297 4.09 28.00 11.93
N ALA A 298 3.45 29.17 11.97
CA ALA A 298 3.87 30.35 11.21
C ALA A 298 5.30 30.79 11.51
N SER A 299 5.77 30.61 12.75
CA SER A 299 7.14 30.97 13.16
C SER A 299 8.24 30.17 12.45
N ILE A 300 7.93 28.97 11.99
CA ILE A 300 8.91 28.07 11.32
C ILE A 300 8.64 27.89 9.83
N ALA A 301 7.52 28.38 9.31
CA ALA A 301 7.06 28.12 7.95
C ALA A 301 8.08 28.51 6.87
N ASP A 302 8.72 29.69 6.98
CA ASP A 302 9.73 30.13 6.02
C ASP A 302 11.03 29.29 6.09
N GLY A 303 11.38 28.82 7.30
CA GLY A 303 12.47 27.86 7.49
C GLY A 303 12.19 26.52 6.83
N LEU A 304 10.99 26.01 7.00
CA LEU A 304 10.53 24.76 6.38
C LEU A 304 10.48 24.87 4.85
N LYS A 305 9.96 25.96 4.29
CA LYS A 305 9.96 26.20 2.82
C LYS A 305 11.36 26.17 2.25
N ARG A 306 12.33 26.83 2.91
CA ARG A 306 13.73 26.78 2.48
C ARG A 306 14.28 25.36 2.50
N SER A 307 13.95 24.58 3.51
CA SER A 307 14.36 23.18 3.61
C SER A 307 13.73 22.32 2.50
N ILE A 308 12.42 22.46 2.25
CA ILE A 308 11.74 21.78 1.15
C ILE A 308 12.40 22.11 -0.19
N CYS A 309 12.70 23.40 -0.46
CA CYS A 309 13.39 23.80 -1.69
C CYS A 309 14.82 23.25 -1.79
N ALA A 310 15.55 23.16 -0.68
CA ALA A 310 16.89 22.57 -0.66
C ALA A 310 16.90 21.06 -0.98
N HIS A 311 15.77 20.38 -0.78
CA HIS A 311 15.63 18.94 -1.02
C HIS A 311 14.85 18.59 -2.32
N GLY A 312 14.67 19.54 -3.24
CA GLY A 312 14.05 19.31 -4.55
C GLY A 312 12.62 19.85 -4.69
N GLY A 313 12.19 20.71 -3.76
CA GLY A 313 10.98 21.51 -3.94
C GLY A 313 11.23 22.75 -4.80
N TYR A 314 10.23 23.20 -5.55
CA TYR A 314 10.22 24.46 -6.29
C TYR A 314 9.02 25.31 -5.85
N GLU A 315 9.30 26.46 -5.22
CA GLU A 315 8.26 27.36 -4.74
C GLU A 315 7.74 28.24 -5.88
N ILE A 316 6.41 28.27 -6.06
CA ILE A 316 5.71 29.13 -7.03
C ILE A 316 4.98 30.29 -6.34
N ASP A 317 4.86 31.42 -7.04
CA ASP A 317 4.12 32.57 -6.56
C ASP A 317 2.61 32.50 -6.85
N ALA A 318 1.83 33.46 -6.31
CA ALA A 318 0.37 33.49 -6.47
C ALA A 318 -0.09 33.61 -7.93
N SER A 319 0.65 34.33 -8.80
CA SER A 319 0.32 34.46 -10.23
C SER A 319 0.57 33.17 -10.98
N GLN A 320 1.67 32.48 -10.63
CA GLN A 320 2.01 31.16 -11.16
C GLN A 320 0.99 30.11 -10.73
N LEU A 321 0.58 30.16 -9.44
CA LEU A 321 -0.47 29.30 -8.91
C LEU A 321 -1.78 29.46 -9.66
N GLU A 322 -2.24 30.71 -9.91
CA GLU A 322 -3.49 30.95 -10.64
C GLU A 322 -3.48 30.30 -12.03
N ARG A 323 -2.34 30.35 -12.73
CA ARG A 323 -2.16 29.69 -14.03
C ARG A 323 -2.18 28.18 -13.91
N LEU A 324 -1.47 27.65 -12.92
CA LEU A 324 -1.40 26.20 -12.66
C LEU A 324 -2.79 25.63 -12.33
N MET A 325 -3.56 26.30 -11.48
CA MET A 325 -4.92 25.88 -11.11
C MET A 325 -5.84 25.72 -12.33
N LYS A 326 -5.75 26.63 -13.32
CA LYS A 326 -6.53 26.55 -14.56
C LYS A 326 -6.16 25.34 -15.43
N ALA A 327 -4.92 24.84 -15.33
CA ALA A 327 -4.46 23.68 -16.08
C ALA A 327 -4.86 22.36 -15.39
N ILE A 328 -4.64 22.27 -14.07
CA ILE A 328 -4.74 21.01 -13.33
C ILE A 328 -6.15 20.66 -12.85
N PHE A 329 -7.07 21.63 -12.75
CA PHE A 329 -8.48 21.34 -12.46
C PHE A 329 -9.29 21.28 -13.75
N THR A 330 -10.27 20.37 -13.84
CA THR A 330 -11.26 20.39 -14.93
C THR A 330 -12.13 21.65 -14.87
N LYS A 331 -12.42 22.09 -13.65
CA LYS A 331 -13.04 23.35 -13.29
C LYS A 331 -12.54 23.71 -11.89
N VAL A 332 -11.93 24.88 -11.75
CA VAL A 332 -11.45 25.36 -10.45
C VAL A 332 -12.63 25.48 -9.48
N PRO A 333 -12.66 24.73 -8.39
CA PRO A 333 -13.78 24.80 -7.44
C PRO A 333 -13.69 26.07 -6.57
N PRO A 334 -14.80 26.47 -5.94
CA PRO A 334 -14.75 27.53 -4.95
C PRO A 334 -13.93 27.11 -3.72
N PRO A 335 -13.41 28.06 -2.91
CA PRO A 335 -12.71 27.79 -1.67
C PRO A 335 -13.49 26.85 -0.74
N GLY A 336 -12.79 25.92 -0.07
CA GLY A 336 -13.37 24.95 0.85
C GLY A 336 -14.08 23.76 0.20
N GLN A 337 -14.09 23.67 -1.12
CA GLN A 337 -14.69 22.57 -1.86
C GLN A 337 -13.64 21.77 -2.65
N PRO A 338 -13.69 20.44 -2.62
CA PRO A 338 -12.83 19.61 -3.46
C PRO A 338 -13.24 19.73 -4.94
N GLY A 339 -12.26 19.58 -5.84
CA GLY A 339 -12.45 19.68 -7.29
C GLY A 339 -11.99 18.44 -8.04
N GLY A 340 -12.55 18.25 -9.24
CA GLY A 340 -12.10 17.22 -10.17
C GLY A 340 -10.78 17.59 -10.83
N MET A 341 -9.79 16.70 -10.74
CA MET A 341 -8.49 16.90 -11.37
C MET A 341 -8.54 16.62 -12.87
N ASN A 342 -7.74 17.36 -13.63
CA ASN A 342 -7.52 17.08 -15.03
C ASN A 342 -6.62 15.84 -15.19
N HIS A 343 -7.17 14.76 -15.70
CA HIS A 343 -6.48 13.48 -15.88
C HIS A 343 -5.15 13.57 -16.64
N LYS A 344 -4.96 14.59 -17.48
CA LYS A 344 -3.69 14.83 -18.20
C LYS A 344 -2.50 14.97 -17.25
N PHE A 345 -2.71 15.49 -16.04
CA PHE A 345 -1.65 15.86 -15.10
C PHE A 345 -1.50 14.88 -13.93
N ILE A 346 -2.46 13.99 -13.73
CA ILE A 346 -2.38 12.98 -12.66
C ILE A 346 -1.11 12.14 -12.83
N GLY A 347 -0.31 12.05 -11.78
CA GLY A 347 0.93 11.27 -11.76
C GLY A 347 2.04 11.77 -12.66
N LYS A 348 2.00 13.01 -13.15
CA LYS A 348 3.07 13.62 -13.96
C LYS A 348 4.14 14.26 -13.08
N ASN A 349 5.39 14.27 -13.58
CA ASN A 349 6.52 14.89 -12.90
C ASN A 349 6.26 16.38 -12.61
N ALA A 350 6.83 16.91 -11.54
CA ALA A 350 6.74 18.33 -11.19
C ALA A 350 7.18 19.25 -12.34
N GLY A 351 8.21 18.87 -13.11
CA GLY A 351 8.65 19.61 -14.29
C GLY A 351 7.59 19.74 -15.37
N VAL A 352 6.71 18.73 -15.55
CA VAL A 352 5.57 18.83 -16.50
C VAL A 352 4.55 19.86 -16.03
N LEU A 353 4.26 19.89 -14.73
CA LEU A 353 3.34 20.87 -14.14
C LEU A 353 3.90 22.30 -14.24
N LEU A 354 5.19 22.47 -13.97
CA LEU A 354 5.88 23.77 -14.07
C LEU A 354 5.98 24.26 -15.51
N ALA A 355 6.13 23.37 -16.48
CA ALA A 355 6.16 23.71 -17.90
C ALA A 355 4.83 24.35 -18.40
N GLU A 356 3.68 23.93 -17.85
CA GLU A 356 2.36 24.53 -18.18
C GLU A 356 2.27 26.01 -17.78
N ILE A 357 3.11 26.45 -16.86
CA ILE A 357 3.17 27.86 -16.42
C ILE A 357 4.42 28.60 -16.92
N GLY A 358 5.16 27.98 -17.85
CA GLY A 358 6.33 28.58 -18.51
C GLY A 358 7.65 28.44 -17.72
N ILE A 359 7.75 27.51 -16.77
CA ILE A 359 8.95 27.27 -15.98
C ILE A 359 9.56 25.93 -16.43
N SER A 360 10.84 25.96 -16.82
CA SER A 360 11.60 24.77 -17.20
C SER A 360 12.58 24.39 -16.09
N VAL A 361 12.51 23.17 -15.60
CA VAL A 361 13.37 22.59 -14.55
C VAL A 361 13.81 21.19 -14.94
N GLY A 362 14.88 20.67 -14.31
CA GLY A 362 15.29 19.28 -14.46
C GLY A 362 14.55 18.32 -13.50
N ASP A 363 14.90 17.04 -13.59
CA ASP A 363 14.27 15.96 -12.79
C ASP A 363 14.65 16.00 -11.30
N GLU A 364 15.64 16.82 -10.92
CA GLU A 364 15.99 17.10 -9.54
C GLU A 364 14.86 17.83 -8.79
N ILE A 365 13.98 18.53 -9.51
CA ILE A 365 12.77 19.14 -8.93
C ILE A 365 11.66 18.11 -8.89
N ARG A 366 11.37 17.67 -7.67
CA ARG A 366 10.43 16.60 -7.37
C ARG A 366 9.04 17.11 -6.97
N LEU A 367 8.94 18.31 -6.39
CA LEU A 367 7.73 18.81 -5.73
C LEU A 367 7.51 20.29 -6.04
N VAL A 368 6.29 20.66 -6.39
CA VAL A 368 5.87 22.07 -6.50
C VAL A 368 5.36 22.51 -5.14
N LEU A 369 5.96 23.55 -4.57
CA LEU A 369 5.56 24.12 -3.28
C LEU A 369 4.79 25.42 -3.48
N VAL A 370 3.72 25.64 -2.71
CA VAL A 370 2.95 26.88 -2.73
C VAL A 370 2.38 27.24 -1.37
N ASP A 371 2.50 28.50 -0.97
CA ASP A 371 1.94 29.05 0.28
C ASP A 371 0.48 29.47 0.03
N VAL A 372 -0.48 28.91 0.77
CA VAL A 372 -1.93 29.11 0.55
C VAL A 372 -2.72 29.19 1.84
N GLY A 373 -3.97 29.65 1.74
CA GLY A 373 -4.91 29.60 2.87
C GLY A 373 -5.54 28.23 3.10
N PRO A 374 -6.13 27.98 4.28
CA PRO A 374 -6.63 26.66 4.68
C PRO A 374 -7.83 26.16 3.85
N ASP A 375 -8.58 27.05 3.23
CA ASP A 375 -9.71 26.67 2.38
C ASP A 375 -9.34 26.64 0.87
N HIS A 376 -8.04 26.68 0.55
CA HIS A 376 -7.60 26.61 -0.84
C HIS A 376 -7.96 25.24 -1.46
N PRO A 377 -8.42 25.18 -2.73
CA PRO A 377 -8.83 23.92 -3.37
C PRO A 377 -7.78 22.80 -3.34
N LEU A 378 -6.50 23.14 -3.45
CA LEU A 378 -5.40 22.15 -3.33
C LEU A 378 -5.29 21.53 -1.95
N VAL A 379 -5.74 22.21 -0.89
CA VAL A 379 -5.69 21.70 0.49
C VAL A 379 -6.83 20.69 0.73
N VAL A 380 -7.97 20.93 0.10
CA VAL A 380 -9.19 20.12 0.31
C VAL A 380 -9.42 19.06 -0.77
N SER A 381 -8.48 18.91 -1.72
CA SER A 381 -8.61 17.95 -2.82
C SER A 381 -7.45 16.96 -2.81
N GLU A 382 -7.72 15.68 -3.02
CA GLU A 382 -6.68 14.69 -3.33
C GLU A 382 -6.15 14.97 -4.75
N GLN A 383 -4.96 15.63 -4.84
CA GLN A 383 -4.44 16.12 -6.11
C GLN A 383 -3.91 15.01 -7.01
N MET A 384 -3.29 13.97 -6.44
CA MET A 384 -2.55 12.92 -7.15
C MET A 384 -1.48 13.50 -8.12
N MET A 385 -0.84 14.55 -7.69
CA MET A 385 0.22 15.29 -8.39
C MET A 385 1.23 15.79 -7.36
N PRO A 386 2.52 15.92 -7.71
CA PRO A 386 3.56 16.37 -6.77
C PRO A 386 3.46 17.89 -6.53
N ILE A 387 2.36 18.31 -5.89
CA ILE A 387 2.10 19.70 -5.47
C ILE A 387 1.84 19.70 -3.98
N MET A 388 2.60 20.49 -3.22
CA MET A 388 2.48 20.64 -1.79
C MET A 388 1.97 22.02 -1.43
N PRO A 389 0.67 22.19 -1.17
CA PRO A 389 0.15 23.39 -0.55
C PRO A 389 0.61 23.46 0.91
N LEU A 390 1.21 24.59 1.29
CA LEU A 390 1.62 24.88 2.66
C LEU A 390 0.68 25.92 3.25
N VAL A 391 0.10 25.57 4.39
CA VAL A 391 -0.81 26.45 5.15
C VAL A 391 -0.13 26.88 6.43
N ARG A 392 -0.08 28.18 6.68
CA ARG A 392 0.45 28.73 7.93
C ARG A 392 -0.60 28.67 9.03
N VAL A 393 -0.24 28.10 10.18
CA VAL A 393 -1.11 27.99 11.36
C VAL A 393 -0.48 28.67 12.57
N ARG A 394 -1.29 29.06 13.53
CA ARG A 394 -0.84 29.76 14.75
C ARG A 394 -0.05 28.85 15.69
N ASN A 395 -0.46 27.58 15.78
CA ASN A 395 0.12 26.57 16.66
C ASN A 395 -0.23 25.16 16.16
N ALA A 396 0.34 24.14 16.81
CA ALA A 396 0.10 22.73 16.46
C ALA A 396 -1.38 22.33 16.56
N ASP A 397 -2.12 22.85 17.53
CA ASP A 397 -3.54 22.52 17.72
C ASP A 397 -4.38 22.92 16.52
N GLU A 398 -4.20 24.14 16.01
CA GLU A 398 -4.88 24.61 14.80
C GLU A 398 -4.51 23.76 13.58
N GLY A 399 -3.22 23.41 13.44
CA GLY A 399 -2.76 22.53 12.35
C GLY A 399 -3.40 21.14 12.39
N ILE A 400 -3.50 20.55 13.59
CA ILE A 400 -4.15 19.25 13.80
C ILE A 400 -5.65 19.33 13.48
N ASP A 401 -6.34 20.36 13.94
CA ASP A 401 -7.79 20.52 13.73
C ASP A 401 -8.11 20.77 12.24
N LEU A 402 -7.31 21.57 11.53
CA LEU A 402 -7.44 21.77 10.10
C LEU A 402 -7.11 20.49 9.33
N GLY A 403 -6.03 19.79 9.68
CA GLY A 403 -5.69 18.50 9.08
C GLY A 403 -6.82 17.50 9.21
N LYS A 404 -7.45 17.42 10.41
CA LYS A 404 -8.62 16.55 10.61
C LYS A 404 -9.81 16.94 9.75
N LYS A 405 -10.02 18.25 9.52
CA LYS A 405 -11.11 18.77 8.68
C LYS A 405 -10.92 18.37 7.21
N VAL A 406 -9.69 18.55 6.67
CA VAL A 406 -9.42 18.33 5.23
C VAL A 406 -9.16 16.88 4.85
N GLU A 407 -8.93 16.02 5.83
CA GLU A 407 -8.84 14.56 5.66
C GLU A 407 -10.20 13.90 5.35
N HIS A 408 -11.29 14.67 5.45
CA HIS A 408 -12.66 14.30 5.06
C HIS A 408 -13.25 13.06 5.76
N GLY A 409 -12.65 12.58 6.84
CA GLY A 409 -13.09 11.37 7.54
C GLY A 409 -12.71 10.07 6.82
N PHE A 410 -11.77 10.11 5.89
CA PHE A 410 -11.22 8.92 5.22
C PHE A 410 -10.46 8.01 6.18
N ARG A 411 -9.91 8.57 7.29
CA ARG A 411 -9.14 7.83 8.31
C ARG A 411 -7.96 7.07 7.72
N HIS A 412 -7.35 7.65 6.69
CA HIS A 412 -6.34 6.95 5.91
C HIS A 412 -4.94 7.08 6.52
N THR A 413 -4.33 8.23 6.37
CA THR A 413 -2.94 8.47 6.77
C THR A 413 -2.78 9.90 7.30
N ALA A 414 -1.86 10.10 8.24
CA ALA A 414 -1.42 11.42 8.68
C ALA A 414 0.05 11.39 9.13
N VAL A 415 0.73 12.52 8.99
CA VAL A 415 2.15 12.67 9.34
C VAL A 415 2.34 13.86 10.27
N MET A 416 3.23 13.74 11.25
CA MET A 416 3.63 14.85 12.09
C MET A 416 5.14 14.91 12.30
N TYR A 417 5.71 16.09 12.09
CA TYR A 417 7.09 16.40 12.46
C TYR A 417 7.08 17.27 13.74
N SER A 418 7.59 16.71 14.82
CA SER A 418 7.55 17.33 16.15
C SER A 418 8.50 16.60 17.11
N LYS A 419 9.07 17.31 18.08
CA LYS A 419 9.74 16.75 19.26
C LYS A 419 8.86 16.87 20.53
N ASN A 420 7.66 17.46 20.42
CA ASN A 420 6.71 17.56 21.51
C ASN A 420 5.81 16.31 21.56
N LEU A 421 5.99 15.49 22.60
CA LEU A 421 5.24 14.24 22.77
C LEU A 421 3.74 14.46 22.93
N ASP A 422 3.31 15.58 23.54
CA ASP A 422 1.89 15.88 23.74
C ASP A 422 1.22 16.20 22.39
N ASN A 423 1.87 16.99 21.53
CA ASN A 423 1.38 17.28 20.18
C ASN A 423 1.29 16.00 19.33
N LEU A 424 2.34 15.17 19.35
CA LEU A 424 2.36 13.87 18.65
C LEU A 424 1.23 12.96 19.13
N SER A 425 1.02 12.90 20.45
CA SER A 425 -0.02 12.06 21.06
C SER A 425 -1.43 12.59 20.77
N ARG A 426 -1.60 13.92 20.77
CA ARG A 426 -2.87 14.56 20.40
C ARG A 426 -3.22 14.27 18.96
N MET A 427 -2.29 14.50 18.02
CA MET A 427 -2.55 14.28 16.61
C MET A 427 -2.89 12.81 16.32
N ALA A 428 -2.14 11.86 16.88
CA ALA A 428 -2.41 10.44 16.71
C ALA A 428 -3.85 10.05 17.12
N ARG A 429 -4.34 10.61 18.22
CA ARG A 429 -5.72 10.36 18.71
C ARG A 429 -6.78 11.07 17.88
N VAL A 430 -6.54 12.34 17.50
CA VAL A 430 -7.51 13.16 16.76
C VAL A 430 -7.69 12.64 15.34
N MET A 431 -6.60 12.28 14.67
CA MET A 431 -6.66 11.80 13.30
C MET A 431 -7.42 10.48 13.18
N ASP A 432 -7.28 9.56 14.16
CA ASP A 432 -7.98 8.27 14.16
C ASP A 432 -7.85 7.55 12.79
N CYS A 433 -6.62 7.52 12.27
CA CYS A 433 -6.29 7.01 10.95
C CYS A 433 -5.58 5.65 11.00
N SER A 434 -5.61 4.93 9.88
CA SER A 434 -4.98 3.61 9.74
C SER A 434 -3.46 3.68 9.85
N ILE A 435 -2.85 4.79 9.38
CA ILE A 435 -1.40 5.02 9.41
C ILE A 435 -1.13 6.39 10.02
N PHE A 436 -0.40 6.43 11.14
CA PHE A 436 0.11 7.67 11.71
C PHE A 436 1.63 7.61 11.82
N VAL A 437 2.32 8.51 11.11
CA VAL A 437 3.78 8.54 11.06
C VAL A 437 4.32 9.76 11.81
N LYS A 438 5.38 9.55 12.57
CA LYS A 438 6.08 10.59 13.34
C LYS A 438 7.49 10.77 12.80
N ASN A 439 7.86 12.00 12.44
CA ASN A 439 9.21 12.40 12.04
C ASN A 439 9.81 11.58 10.88
N ALA A 440 8.97 11.13 9.95
CA ALA A 440 9.35 10.41 8.74
C ALA A 440 8.31 10.62 7.65
N PRO A 441 8.62 10.37 6.37
CA PRO A 441 7.62 10.36 5.32
C PRO A 441 6.60 9.23 5.53
N SER A 442 5.40 9.39 4.97
CA SER A 442 4.28 8.45 5.07
C SER A 442 4.65 7.00 4.70
N LEU A 443 5.58 6.82 3.76
CA LEU A 443 6.14 5.53 3.35
C LEU A 443 6.71 4.69 4.49
N ALA A 444 7.22 5.32 5.55
CA ALA A 444 7.68 4.62 6.75
C ALA A 444 6.54 3.82 7.40
N GLY A 445 5.30 4.26 7.24
CA GLY A 445 4.11 3.53 7.69
C GLY A 445 3.78 2.27 6.88
N LEU A 446 4.38 2.12 5.69
CA LEU A 446 4.37 0.87 4.91
C LEU A 446 5.64 0.03 5.14
N GLY A 447 6.46 0.40 6.10
CA GLY A 447 7.71 -0.29 6.41
C GLY A 447 8.89 0.09 5.50
N ASP A 448 8.75 1.09 4.63
CA ASP A 448 9.87 1.60 3.83
C ASP A 448 10.70 2.59 4.67
N GLY A 449 11.92 2.19 5.04
CA GLY A 449 12.70 2.92 6.03
C GLY A 449 12.10 2.94 7.44
N GLY A 450 11.06 2.15 7.71
CA GLY A 450 10.38 1.99 8.99
C GLY A 450 10.18 0.52 9.37
N GLU A 451 9.65 0.30 10.56
CA GLU A 451 9.30 -1.01 11.06
C GLU A 451 7.92 -1.47 10.54
N GLY A 452 7.68 -2.79 10.58
CA GLY A 452 6.41 -3.39 10.23
C GLY A 452 6.35 -3.93 8.80
N PHE A 453 5.13 -4.23 8.38
CA PHE A 453 4.86 -4.88 7.09
C PHE A 453 4.23 -3.89 6.09
N CYS A 454 4.24 -4.29 4.82
CA CYS A 454 3.64 -3.55 3.72
C CYS A 454 2.25 -4.08 3.36
N SER A 455 1.38 -3.20 2.92
CA SER A 455 0.16 -3.51 2.17
C SER A 455 -0.20 -2.36 1.24
N PHE A 456 -0.68 -2.68 0.04
CA PHE A 456 -1.24 -1.71 -0.91
C PHE A 456 -2.78 -1.75 -0.98
N THR A 457 -3.40 -2.42 -0.01
CA THR A 457 -4.83 -2.31 0.30
C THR A 457 -4.97 -1.83 1.74
N ILE A 458 -5.06 -0.50 1.91
CA ILE A 458 -5.21 0.15 3.21
C ILE A 458 -6.70 0.39 3.41
N ALA A 459 -7.33 -0.57 4.09
CA ALA A 459 -8.78 -0.69 4.18
C ALA A 459 -9.37 0.17 5.32
N SER A 460 -9.15 1.49 5.24
CA SER A 460 -9.68 2.47 6.21
C SER A 460 -11.21 2.52 6.24
N PRO A 461 -11.93 2.52 5.09
CA PRO A 461 -13.40 2.58 5.10
C PRO A 461 -14.07 1.42 5.82
N THR A 462 -13.46 0.22 5.79
CA THR A 462 -14.00 -1.00 6.42
C THR A 462 -13.31 -1.37 7.72
N GLY A 463 -12.22 -0.66 8.09
CA GLY A 463 -11.60 -0.72 9.41
C GLY A 463 -10.50 -1.77 9.58
N GLU A 464 -10.11 -2.50 8.53
CA GLU A 464 -9.00 -3.46 8.60
C GLU A 464 -7.62 -2.77 8.63
N GLY A 465 -7.54 -1.49 8.23
CA GLY A 465 -6.26 -0.76 8.10
C GLY A 465 -5.34 -1.41 7.05
N LEU A 466 -4.06 -1.59 7.37
CA LEU A 466 -3.14 -2.34 6.51
C LEU A 466 -3.55 -3.81 6.48
N THR A 467 -4.03 -4.26 5.33
CA THR A 467 -4.47 -5.65 5.17
C THR A 467 -3.28 -6.62 5.18
N ASN A 468 -3.55 -7.83 5.64
CA ASN A 468 -2.58 -8.91 5.74
C ASN A 468 -3.32 -10.26 5.69
N PRO A 469 -2.67 -11.41 5.73
CA PRO A 469 -3.33 -12.72 5.69
C PRO A 469 -4.45 -12.92 6.73
N ILE A 470 -4.35 -12.28 7.91
CA ILE A 470 -5.44 -12.35 8.91
C ILE A 470 -6.71 -11.66 8.40
N SER A 471 -6.58 -10.51 7.70
CA SER A 471 -7.71 -9.79 7.09
C SER A 471 -8.46 -10.66 6.07
N PHE A 472 -7.74 -11.54 5.38
CA PHE A 472 -8.26 -12.46 4.36
C PHE A 472 -8.63 -13.84 4.90
N SER A 473 -8.81 -13.95 6.23
CA SER A 473 -9.11 -15.19 6.93
C SER A 473 -10.37 -15.10 7.77
N ARG A 474 -10.97 -16.26 8.03
CA ARG A 474 -12.05 -16.43 9.00
C ARG A 474 -11.51 -17.12 10.24
N ILE A 475 -11.93 -16.66 11.41
CA ILE A 475 -11.60 -17.34 12.67
C ILE A 475 -12.49 -18.57 12.83
N ARG A 476 -11.88 -19.74 13.05
CA ARG A 476 -12.60 -20.98 13.39
C ARG A 476 -12.14 -21.50 14.75
N ARG A 477 -13.09 -22.02 15.51
CA ARG A 477 -12.87 -22.56 16.84
C ARG A 477 -13.21 -24.03 16.89
N CYS A 478 -12.34 -24.84 17.49
CA CYS A 478 -12.59 -26.23 17.84
C CYS A 478 -12.40 -26.40 19.35
N THR A 479 -13.36 -26.99 20.04
CA THR A 479 -13.29 -27.21 21.48
C THR A 479 -13.39 -28.69 21.79
N LEU A 480 -12.46 -29.20 22.61
CA LEU A 480 -12.46 -30.53 23.20
C LEU A 480 -12.79 -30.38 24.70
N LYS A 481 -13.97 -30.84 25.10
CA LYS A 481 -14.51 -30.71 26.46
C LYS A 481 -13.93 -31.78 27.38
N ASP A 482 -13.58 -31.40 28.62
CA ASP A 482 -13.18 -32.27 29.72
C ASP A 482 -12.00 -33.24 29.43
N ALA A 483 -11.18 -32.97 28.42
CA ALA A 483 -10.06 -33.82 28.00
C ALA A 483 -8.86 -32.98 27.55
N PHE A 484 -7.75 -33.69 27.25
CA PHE A 484 -6.53 -33.13 26.69
C PHE A 484 -5.70 -32.27 27.67
N ARG A 485 -5.92 -32.38 28.97
CA ARG A 485 -5.04 -31.77 29.96
C ARG A 485 -3.84 -32.70 30.23
N ILE A 486 -2.61 -32.15 30.28
CA ILE A 486 -1.35 -32.88 30.47
C ILE A 486 -0.60 -32.45 31.74
N VAL A 487 -1.10 -31.45 32.47
CA VAL A 487 -0.53 -30.95 33.73
C VAL A 487 -1.58 -30.87 34.82
#